data_e246c5cdfe221771098043e8a768ae39
#
_entry.id   e246c5cdfe221771098043e8a768ae39
#
_cell.length_a   1.000
_cell.length_b   1.000
_cell.length_c   1.000
_cell.angle_alpha   90.00
_cell.angle_beta   90.00
_cell.angle_gamma   90.00
#
_symmetry.space_group_name_H-M   'P 1'
#
loop_
_entity.id
_entity.type
_entity.pdbx_description
1 polymer ?
#
loop_
_entity_poly.entity_id
_entity_poly.type
_entity_poly.pdbx_seq_one_letter_code
_entity_poly.pdbx_strand_id
1 'polypeptide(L)'
;MATRSAKIDQKADLIWAIADKLTGVYKPHEYGDVILPLTVIRRFDCILSDTKDAVLQKYDEVKNLPMKDILLRKASKKDFYNTSKYTFERLMDDPDHIEENFREYLNKFSANVRDILEKFKFDGHITTMANKGILYIVLKEYTTDRGNLHPNEISNLEMGYIFEEIIRRFSESHNEDAGQHYTPREVIQLMVNILFYDDNDILSGNNVAKTIYDPACGTGGMLSVAEEYLHSLNASTELVSFGQEINDQTFAICKADMLIKGNNADYIKDGNTLSDDQFAGSTFDYILSNPPFGREWKNEKAKVEEEAKLGFGGRFGAGLPAASDGQMLFLMTAISKMKDIDKGGSRIAIIHNGSPLFTGDAGSGPSEIRRHILENDLLEAIIALPNDIFYNTGIATYIWVLSNK
;
A
#
# COMPACT_ATOMS: atom_id res chain seq x y z
N MET A 1 22.93 -4.13 9.12
CA MET A 1 21.61 -4.04 9.79
C MET A 1 21.41 -2.57 10.16
N ALA A 2 20.51 -1.86 9.49
CA ALA A 2 20.11 -0.55 9.95
C ALA A 2 19.48 -0.75 11.33
N THR A 3 20.03 -0.10 12.34
CA THR A 3 19.51 -0.12 13.71
C THR A 3 18.07 0.39 13.66
N ARG A 4 17.11 -0.48 13.94
CA ARG A 4 15.70 -0.13 14.12
C ARG A 4 15.68 1.08 15.06
N SER A 5 15.05 2.17 14.65
CA SER A 5 15.01 3.38 15.47
C SER A 5 14.34 3.05 16.81
N ALA A 6 14.92 3.48 17.94
CA ALA A 6 14.32 3.32 19.27
C ALA A 6 12.88 3.86 19.33
N LYS A 7 12.54 4.80 18.46
CA LYS A 7 11.19 5.33 18.29
C LYS A 7 10.22 4.29 17.71
N ILE A 8 10.65 3.50 16.75
CA ILE A 8 9.80 2.44 16.16
C ILE A 8 9.50 1.37 17.21
N ASP A 9 10.50 0.98 18.01
CA ASP A 9 10.31 0.02 19.10
C ASP A 9 9.33 0.55 20.15
N GLN A 10 9.40 1.83 20.50
CA GLN A 10 8.46 2.47 21.42
C GLN A 10 7.02 2.49 20.85
N LYS A 11 6.85 2.63 19.52
CA LYS A 11 5.53 2.55 18.87
C LYS A 11 5.03 1.11 18.77
N ALA A 12 5.93 0.13 18.67
CA ALA A 12 5.58 -1.28 18.82
C ALA A 12 4.98 -1.60 20.20
N ASP A 13 5.45 -0.93 21.25
CA ASP A 13 4.87 -1.05 22.61
C ASP A 13 3.43 -0.52 22.69
N LEU A 14 3.07 0.50 21.90
CA LEU A 14 1.68 0.97 21.79
C LEU A 14 0.79 -0.14 21.25
N ILE A 15 1.24 -0.85 20.21
CA ILE A 15 0.48 -1.94 19.58
C ILE A 15 0.16 -3.03 20.61
N TRP A 16 1.14 -3.42 21.42
CA TRP A 16 0.95 -4.39 22.49
C TRP A 16 0.02 -3.88 23.60
N ALA A 17 0.18 -2.63 24.02
CA ALA A 17 -0.68 -2.05 25.04
C ALA A 17 -2.17 -2.05 24.60
N ILE A 18 -2.44 -1.81 23.31
CA ILE A 18 -3.79 -1.89 22.76
C ILE A 18 -4.25 -3.35 22.65
N ALA A 19 -3.42 -4.25 22.14
CA ALA A 19 -3.73 -5.67 22.05
C ALA A 19 -4.13 -6.27 23.42
N ASP A 20 -3.44 -5.88 24.48
CA ASP A 20 -3.80 -6.26 25.86
C ASP A 20 -5.22 -5.80 26.26
N LYS A 21 -5.66 -4.62 25.80
CA LYS A 21 -7.03 -4.13 26.07
C LYS A 21 -8.09 -4.87 25.25
N LEU A 22 -7.71 -5.46 24.11
CA LEU A 22 -8.61 -6.24 23.26
C LEU A 22 -8.77 -7.69 23.76
N THR A 23 -7.85 -8.15 24.60
CA THR A 23 -7.86 -9.53 25.14
C THR A 23 -9.16 -9.84 25.87
N GLY A 24 -9.77 -10.99 25.54
CA GLY A 24 -11.05 -11.42 26.12
C GLY A 24 -12.29 -10.86 25.43
N VAL A 25 -12.14 -9.86 24.54
CA VAL A 25 -13.20 -9.32 23.69
C VAL A 25 -13.01 -9.79 22.25
N TYR A 26 -11.79 -9.76 21.77
CA TYR A 26 -11.39 -10.18 20.41
C TYR A 26 -10.45 -11.37 20.49
N LYS A 27 -10.41 -12.16 19.42
CA LYS A 27 -9.38 -13.18 19.21
C LYS A 27 -8.10 -12.50 18.69
N PRO A 28 -6.90 -13.08 18.92
CA PRO A 28 -5.63 -12.48 18.51
C PRO A 28 -5.56 -12.07 17.03
N HIS A 29 -6.19 -12.83 16.16
CA HIS A 29 -6.25 -12.55 14.74
C HIS A 29 -7.16 -11.36 14.35
N GLU A 30 -8.10 -11.00 15.18
CA GLU A 30 -8.99 -9.86 14.94
C GLU A 30 -8.37 -8.53 15.42
N TYR A 31 -7.22 -8.58 16.12
CA TYR A 31 -6.60 -7.36 16.65
C TYR A 31 -6.20 -6.38 15.55
N GLY A 32 -5.73 -6.89 14.40
CA GLY A 32 -5.40 -6.08 13.25
C GLY A 32 -6.56 -5.24 12.75
N ASP A 33 -7.79 -5.81 12.74
CA ASP A 33 -9.02 -5.16 12.28
C ASP A 33 -9.43 -3.96 13.16
N VAL A 34 -8.91 -3.90 14.38
CA VAL A 34 -9.14 -2.78 15.32
C VAL A 34 -7.96 -1.81 15.32
N ILE A 35 -6.72 -2.32 15.39
CA ILE A 35 -5.52 -1.50 15.60
C ILE A 35 -5.16 -0.73 14.34
N LEU A 36 -5.26 -1.36 13.15
CA LEU A 36 -4.91 -0.70 11.88
C LEU A 36 -5.76 0.56 11.62
N PRO A 37 -7.11 0.49 11.59
CA PRO A 37 -7.92 1.68 11.35
C PRO A 37 -7.71 2.75 12.43
N LEU A 38 -7.62 2.40 13.70
CA LEU A 38 -7.36 3.36 14.77
C LEU A 38 -6.00 4.06 14.61
N THR A 39 -4.97 3.32 14.18
CA THR A 39 -3.65 3.91 13.93
C THR A 39 -3.68 4.88 12.75
N VAL A 40 -4.41 4.55 11.68
CA VAL A 40 -4.63 5.46 10.53
C VAL A 40 -5.40 6.71 10.97
N ILE A 41 -6.50 6.55 11.71
CA ILE A 41 -7.31 7.67 12.22
C ILE A 41 -6.46 8.57 13.13
N ARG A 42 -5.68 7.98 14.03
CA ARG A 42 -4.78 8.75 14.92
C ARG A 42 -3.72 9.49 14.13
N ARG A 43 -3.15 8.90 13.09
CA ARG A 43 -2.20 9.60 12.21
C ARG A 43 -2.83 10.82 11.56
N PHE A 44 -4.05 10.71 11.01
CA PHE A 44 -4.79 11.84 10.48
C PHE A 44 -5.05 12.92 11.54
N ASP A 45 -5.47 12.53 12.75
CA ASP A 45 -5.70 13.44 13.86
C ASP A 45 -4.44 14.24 14.23
N CYS A 46 -3.32 13.56 14.38
CA CYS A 46 -2.03 14.19 14.69
C CYS A 46 -1.60 15.17 13.59
N ILE A 47 -1.77 14.82 12.31
CA ILE A 47 -1.41 15.70 11.19
C ILE A 47 -2.26 16.97 11.16
N LEU A 48 -3.53 16.86 11.52
CA LEU A 48 -4.47 17.99 11.51
C LEU A 48 -4.40 18.85 12.77
N SER A 49 -3.69 18.41 13.82
CA SER A 49 -3.67 19.10 15.12
C SER A 49 -3.25 20.56 15.02
N ASP A 50 -2.23 20.88 14.25
CA ASP A 50 -1.69 22.25 14.08
C ASP A 50 -2.67 23.21 13.39
N THR A 51 -3.63 22.68 12.63
CA THR A 51 -4.56 23.47 11.82
C THR A 51 -6.01 23.33 12.26
N LYS A 52 -6.27 22.53 13.30
CA LYS A 52 -7.62 22.18 13.75
C LYS A 52 -8.49 23.41 14.00
N ASP A 53 -8.02 24.36 14.78
CA ASP A 53 -8.79 25.56 15.14
C ASP A 53 -9.05 26.45 13.93
N ALA A 54 -8.09 26.57 13.00
CA ALA A 54 -8.25 27.30 11.74
C ALA A 54 -9.33 26.65 10.84
N VAL A 55 -9.39 25.31 10.82
CA VAL A 55 -10.42 24.57 10.07
C VAL A 55 -11.79 24.80 10.69
N LEU A 56 -11.91 24.74 12.02
CA LEU A 56 -13.18 24.96 12.73
C LEU A 56 -13.70 26.38 12.50
N GLN A 57 -12.85 27.40 12.67
CA GLN A 57 -13.20 28.78 12.37
C GLN A 57 -13.66 28.94 10.92
N LYS A 58 -12.89 28.39 9.96
CA LYS A 58 -13.27 28.46 8.54
C LYS A 58 -14.58 27.73 8.27
N TYR A 59 -14.82 26.58 8.91
CA TYR A 59 -16.06 25.83 8.74
C TYR A 59 -17.29 26.66 9.14
N ASP A 60 -17.26 27.39 10.25
CA ASP A 60 -18.36 28.24 10.67
C ASP A 60 -18.68 29.35 9.66
N GLU A 61 -17.66 29.88 8.97
CA GLU A 61 -17.82 30.88 7.91
C GLU A 61 -18.41 30.29 6.61
N VAL A 62 -18.03 29.05 6.26
CA VAL A 62 -18.27 28.51 4.90
C VAL A 62 -19.22 27.31 4.83
N LYS A 63 -19.75 26.83 5.95
CA LYS A 63 -20.56 25.58 6.02
C LYS A 63 -21.74 25.53 5.04
N ASN A 64 -22.27 26.68 4.64
CA ASN A 64 -23.39 26.80 3.71
C ASN A 64 -22.94 27.10 2.26
N LEU A 65 -21.64 27.19 1.99
CA LEU A 65 -21.15 27.51 0.65
C LEU A 65 -20.93 26.24 -0.20
N PRO A 66 -21.24 26.26 -1.50
CA PRO A 66 -20.99 25.13 -2.41
C PRO A 66 -19.52 24.70 -2.47
N MET A 67 -18.58 25.66 -2.34
CA MET A 67 -17.13 25.45 -2.46
C MET A 67 -16.44 25.23 -1.10
N LYS A 68 -17.18 24.87 -0.05
CA LYS A 68 -16.64 24.69 1.32
C LYS A 68 -15.44 23.73 1.36
N ASP A 69 -15.47 22.65 0.59
CA ASP A 69 -14.41 21.62 0.60
C ASP A 69 -13.05 22.22 0.23
N ILE A 70 -12.98 23.00 -0.84
CA ILE A 70 -11.74 23.67 -1.28
C ILE A 70 -11.22 24.64 -0.21
N LEU A 71 -12.12 25.40 0.40
CA LEU A 71 -11.75 26.38 1.43
C LEU A 71 -11.27 25.70 2.72
N LEU A 72 -11.85 24.54 3.09
CA LEU A 72 -11.45 23.78 4.24
C LEU A 72 -10.12 23.06 4.03
N ARG A 73 -9.86 22.49 2.85
CA ARG A 73 -8.54 21.96 2.47
C ARG A 73 -7.45 23.06 2.54
N LYS A 74 -7.76 24.25 2.05
CA LYS A 74 -6.84 25.39 2.16
C LYS A 74 -6.58 25.78 3.62
N ALA A 75 -7.58 25.73 4.50
CA ALA A 75 -7.43 26.01 5.92
C ALA A 75 -6.61 24.92 6.65
N SER A 76 -6.80 23.66 6.30
CA SER A 76 -6.03 22.54 6.84
C SER A 76 -4.61 22.45 6.29
N LYS A 77 -4.30 23.15 5.19
CA LYS A 77 -3.04 23.02 4.42
C LYS A 77 -2.75 21.58 3.97
N LYS A 78 -3.80 20.79 3.81
CA LYS A 78 -3.78 19.38 3.41
C LYS A 78 -4.94 19.10 2.45
N ASP A 79 -4.85 18.03 1.69
CA ASP A 79 -5.93 17.57 0.81
C ASP A 79 -7.08 16.91 1.58
N PHE A 80 -7.06 16.98 2.88
CA PHE A 80 -8.08 16.48 3.80
C PHE A 80 -8.24 17.38 5.02
N TYR A 81 -9.36 17.25 5.72
CA TYR A 81 -9.68 18.02 6.91
C TYR A 81 -10.65 17.26 7.82
N ASN A 82 -10.86 17.77 9.04
CA ASN A 82 -11.91 17.32 9.94
C ASN A 82 -12.59 18.51 10.59
N THR A 83 -13.94 18.58 10.49
CA THR A 83 -14.76 19.69 11.00
C THR A 83 -15.44 19.39 12.36
N SER A 84 -15.13 18.27 13.01
CA SER A 84 -15.57 17.98 14.37
C SER A 84 -14.87 18.90 15.38
N LYS A 85 -15.52 19.18 16.47
CA LYS A 85 -14.87 19.81 17.64
C LYS A 85 -13.92 18.86 18.38
N TYR A 86 -14.06 17.55 18.14
CA TYR A 86 -13.27 16.52 18.82
C TYR A 86 -11.91 16.33 18.17
N THR A 87 -10.95 15.93 19.00
CA THR A 87 -9.67 15.27 18.71
C THR A 87 -9.61 14.05 19.61
N PHE A 88 -8.61 13.18 19.48
CA PHE A 88 -8.46 12.05 20.40
C PHE A 88 -8.39 12.52 21.87
N GLU A 89 -7.69 13.61 22.15
CA GLU A 89 -7.58 14.18 23.48
C GLU A 89 -8.95 14.69 23.99
N ARG A 90 -9.68 15.47 23.17
CA ARG A 90 -11.01 16.02 23.54
C ARG A 90 -12.09 14.95 23.66
N LEU A 91 -11.93 13.79 23.02
CA LEU A 91 -12.83 12.65 23.22
C LEU A 91 -12.72 12.08 24.64
N MET A 92 -11.57 12.21 25.29
CA MET A 92 -11.36 11.71 26.66
C MET A 92 -12.08 12.54 27.73
N ASP A 93 -12.56 13.73 27.40
CA ASP A 93 -13.25 14.64 28.35
C ASP A 93 -14.69 14.17 28.66
N ASP A 94 -15.26 13.28 27.81
CA ASP A 94 -16.66 12.81 27.98
C ASP A 94 -16.74 11.28 27.78
N PRO A 95 -16.32 10.50 28.77
CA PRO A 95 -16.32 9.04 28.72
C PRO A 95 -17.70 8.41 28.53
N ASP A 96 -18.74 9.05 29.09
CA ASP A 96 -20.11 8.51 29.11
C ASP A 96 -20.74 8.52 27.69
N HIS A 97 -20.32 9.43 26.82
CA HIS A 97 -20.80 9.54 25.43
C HIS A 97 -19.70 9.21 24.40
N ILE A 98 -18.70 8.41 24.78
CA ILE A 98 -17.52 8.17 23.95
C ILE A 98 -17.85 7.59 22.59
N GLU A 99 -18.82 6.67 22.46
CA GLU A 99 -19.22 6.09 21.18
C GLU A 99 -19.85 7.13 20.26
N GLU A 100 -20.82 7.90 20.76
CA GLU A 100 -21.49 8.97 20.00
C GLU A 100 -20.49 10.02 19.51
N ASN A 101 -19.63 10.49 20.42
CA ASN A 101 -18.63 11.51 20.15
C ASN A 101 -17.58 11.03 19.14
N PHE A 102 -17.15 9.76 19.23
CA PHE A 102 -16.19 9.18 18.30
C PHE A 102 -16.81 8.99 16.91
N ARG A 103 -18.07 8.53 16.82
CA ARG A 103 -18.78 8.43 15.54
C ARG A 103 -18.99 9.79 14.89
N GLU A 104 -19.36 10.81 15.67
CA GLU A 104 -19.44 12.20 15.19
C GLU A 104 -18.09 12.65 14.63
N TYR A 105 -17.01 12.42 15.36
CA TYR A 105 -15.65 12.75 14.96
C TYR A 105 -15.28 12.11 13.61
N LEU A 106 -15.55 10.82 13.42
CA LEU A 106 -15.26 10.11 12.16
C LEU A 106 -16.09 10.66 11.00
N ASN A 107 -17.37 10.95 11.21
CA ASN A 107 -18.28 11.46 10.19
C ASN A 107 -17.93 12.88 9.72
N LYS A 108 -17.10 13.62 10.45
CA LYS A 108 -16.69 14.98 10.12
C LYS A 108 -15.36 15.07 9.37
N PHE A 109 -14.75 13.96 9.04
CA PHE A 109 -13.67 13.95 8.08
C PHE A 109 -14.16 14.31 6.68
N SER A 110 -13.28 14.85 5.84
CA SER A 110 -13.51 15.05 4.40
C SER A 110 -13.86 13.73 3.70
N ALA A 111 -14.58 13.81 2.59
CA ALA A 111 -15.11 12.64 1.90
C ALA A 111 -14.01 11.61 1.56
N ASN A 112 -12.87 12.06 1.04
CA ASN A 112 -11.74 11.18 0.69
C ASN A 112 -11.18 10.39 1.88
N VAL A 113 -11.16 10.96 3.09
CA VAL A 113 -10.77 10.21 4.30
C VAL A 113 -11.86 9.23 4.70
N ARG A 114 -13.13 9.63 4.64
CA ARG A 114 -14.25 8.71 4.98
C ARG A 114 -14.29 7.51 4.05
N ASP A 115 -14.08 7.70 2.74
CA ASP A 115 -14.00 6.63 1.76
C ASP A 115 -12.88 5.62 2.08
N ILE A 116 -11.75 6.11 2.60
CA ILE A 116 -10.67 5.27 3.12
C ILE A 116 -11.12 4.49 4.37
N LEU A 117 -11.76 5.18 5.31
CA LEU A 117 -12.20 4.56 6.57
C LEU A 117 -13.29 3.50 6.37
N GLU A 118 -14.19 3.68 5.38
CA GLU A 118 -15.21 2.69 5.02
C GLU A 118 -14.60 1.34 4.60
N LYS A 119 -13.44 1.36 3.94
CA LYS A 119 -12.73 0.14 3.52
C LYS A 119 -12.24 -0.71 4.69
N PHE A 120 -12.02 -0.14 5.85
CA PHE A 120 -11.69 -0.89 7.06
C PHE A 120 -12.88 -1.63 7.68
N LYS A 121 -14.12 -1.31 7.27
CA LYS A 121 -15.35 -1.90 7.83
C LYS A 121 -15.42 -1.77 9.37
N PHE A 122 -14.89 -0.67 9.89
CA PHE A 122 -14.57 -0.49 11.31
C PHE A 122 -15.79 -0.22 12.20
N ASP A 123 -16.95 0.11 11.62
CA ASP A 123 -18.16 0.50 12.36
C ASP A 123 -18.64 -0.58 13.35
N GLY A 124 -18.62 -1.85 12.95
CA GLY A 124 -18.95 -2.97 13.81
C GLY A 124 -18.02 -3.13 15.01
N HIS A 125 -16.74 -2.81 14.84
CA HIS A 125 -15.76 -2.87 15.92
C HIS A 125 -15.98 -1.75 16.94
N ILE A 126 -16.39 -0.56 16.51
CA ILE A 126 -16.78 0.55 17.42
C ILE A 126 -17.94 0.09 18.32
N THR A 127 -19.01 -0.45 17.72
CA THR A 127 -20.15 -0.98 18.46
C THR A 127 -19.74 -2.07 19.45
N THR A 128 -18.90 -3.01 19.02
CA THR A 128 -18.43 -4.11 19.88
C THR A 128 -17.62 -3.57 21.07
N MET A 129 -16.67 -2.66 20.83
CA MET A 129 -15.86 -2.07 21.89
C MET A 129 -16.70 -1.24 22.87
N ALA A 130 -17.69 -0.49 22.39
CA ALA A 130 -18.60 0.29 23.22
C ALA A 130 -19.45 -0.62 24.12
N ASN A 131 -20.11 -1.65 23.54
CA ASN A 131 -20.92 -2.60 24.28
C ASN A 131 -20.12 -3.40 25.32
N LYS A 132 -18.83 -3.59 25.10
CA LYS A 132 -17.93 -4.27 26.04
C LYS A 132 -17.23 -3.31 27.02
N GLY A 133 -17.49 -2.01 26.93
CA GLY A 133 -16.92 -1.01 27.82
C GLY A 133 -15.41 -0.76 27.63
N ILE A 134 -14.84 -1.17 26.49
CA ILE A 134 -13.40 -1.02 26.24
C ILE A 134 -13.05 0.11 25.27
N LEU A 135 -14.02 0.72 24.57
CA LEU A 135 -13.76 1.77 23.58
C LEU A 135 -12.95 2.93 24.16
N TYR A 136 -13.35 3.44 25.33
CA TYR A 136 -12.64 4.52 25.99
C TYR A 136 -11.18 4.17 26.32
N ILE A 137 -10.94 3.02 26.92
CA ILE A 137 -9.59 2.62 27.32
C ILE A 137 -8.68 2.35 26.13
N VAL A 138 -9.23 1.85 25.01
CA VAL A 138 -8.49 1.65 23.76
C VAL A 138 -8.12 3.00 23.14
N LEU A 139 -9.08 3.94 23.02
CA LEU A 139 -8.81 5.28 22.50
C LEU A 139 -7.83 6.05 23.38
N LYS A 140 -7.88 5.86 24.70
CA LYS A 140 -6.98 6.49 25.67
C LYS A 140 -5.52 6.09 25.47
N GLU A 141 -5.22 4.85 25.03
CA GLU A 141 -3.83 4.45 24.72
C GLU A 141 -3.23 5.32 23.62
N TYR A 142 -4.05 5.73 22.63
CA TYR A 142 -3.57 6.63 21.56
C TYR A 142 -3.34 8.09 22.01
N THR A 143 -3.82 8.50 23.19
CA THR A 143 -3.55 9.84 23.75
C THR A 143 -2.28 9.89 24.60
N THR A 144 -1.62 8.76 24.83
CA THR A 144 -0.34 8.70 25.54
C THR A 144 0.83 9.14 24.63
N ASP A 145 2.00 9.39 25.21
CA ASP A 145 3.22 9.74 24.44
C ASP A 145 3.55 8.68 23.36
N ARG A 146 3.25 7.38 23.64
CA ARG A 146 3.42 6.31 22.67
C ARG A 146 2.48 6.47 21.48
N GLY A 147 1.27 7.02 21.71
CA GLY A 147 0.26 7.30 20.68
C GLY A 147 0.46 8.61 19.94
N ASN A 148 1.53 9.35 20.19
CA ASN A 148 1.87 10.52 19.39
C ASN A 148 2.45 10.09 18.03
N LEU A 149 1.62 10.19 16.99
CA LEU A 149 1.98 9.86 15.60
C LEU A 149 2.14 11.14 14.74
N HIS A 150 2.48 12.27 15.34
CA HIS A 150 2.70 13.52 14.62
C HIS A 150 3.92 13.41 13.67
N PRO A 151 3.90 14.06 12.47
CA PRO A 151 5.01 14.01 11.50
C PRO A 151 6.38 14.45 12.06
N ASN A 152 6.38 15.34 13.05
CA ASN A 152 7.61 15.77 13.73
C ASN A 152 8.23 14.67 14.62
N GLU A 153 7.43 13.69 15.04
CA GLU A 153 7.88 12.57 15.88
C GLU A 153 8.15 11.31 15.06
N ILE A 154 7.26 11.03 14.10
CA ILE A 154 7.30 9.84 13.26
C ILE A 154 7.15 10.27 11.80
N SER A 155 8.18 10.09 11.00
CA SER A 155 8.14 10.35 9.55
C SER A 155 7.14 9.44 8.82
N ASN A 156 6.81 9.77 7.57
CA ASN A 156 5.94 8.91 6.75
C ASN A 156 6.57 7.54 6.49
N LEU A 157 7.89 7.49 6.29
CA LEU A 157 8.62 6.22 6.16
C LEU A 157 8.49 5.36 7.42
N GLU A 158 8.69 5.96 8.60
CA GLU A 158 8.54 5.25 9.88
C GLU A 158 7.10 4.79 10.12
N MET A 159 6.08 5.56 9.67
CA MET A 159 4.69 5.11 9.69
C MET A 159 4.46 3.87 8.84
N GLY A 160 5.07 3.79 7.65
CA GLY A 160 5.04 2.58 6.83
C GLY A 160 5.56 1.36 7.61
N TYR A 161 6.69 1.49 8.31
CA TYR A 161 7.23 0.43 9.19
C TYR A 161 6.24 0.03 10.30
N ILE A 162 5.54 1.00 10.89
CA ILE A 162 4.56 0.72 11.95
C ILE A 162 3.39 -0.10 11.37
N PHE A 163 2.84 0.27 10.21
CA PHE A 163 1.77 -0.49 9.56
C PHE A 163 2.21 -1.90 9.19
N GLU A 164 3.39 -2.04 8.58
CA GLU A 164 4.00 -3.33 8.25
C GLU A 164 4.17 -4.21 9.50
N GLU A 165 4.62 -3.64 10.61
CA GLU A 165 4.79 -4.35 11.88
C GLU A 165 3.44 -4.79 12.48
N ILE A 166 2.41 -3.97 12.41
CA ILE A 166 1.06 -4.34 12.85
C ILE A 166 0.55 -5.52 12.02
N ILE A 167 0.62 -5.42 10.69
CA ILE A 167 0.18 -6.47 9.78
C ILE A 167 0.96 -7.76 10.06
N ARG A 168 2.29 -7.70 10.11
CA ARG A 168 3.15 -8.86 10.39
C ARG A 168 2.75 -9.60 11.67
N ARG A 169 2.56 -8.87 12.76
CA ARG A 169 2.25 -9.48 14.08
C ARG A 169 0.90 -10.16 14.13
N PHE A 170 -0.08 -9.61 13.43
CA PHE A 170 -1.44 -10.14 13.47
C PHE A 170 -1.75 -11.12 12.34
N SER A 171 -1.03 -11.07 11.19
CA SER A 171 -1.10 -12.08 10.14
C SER A 171 -0.44 -13.41 10.53
N GLU A 172 0.63 -13.38 11.35
CA GLU A 172 1.30 -14.60 11.84
C GLU A 172 0.34 -15.54 12.60
N SER A 173 -0.76 -15.01 13.13
CA SER A 173 -1.77 -15.80 13.85
C SER A 173 -2.73 -16.56 12.92
N HIS A 174 -2.70 -16.38 11.61
CA HIS A 174 -3.69 -16.90 10.67
C HIS A 174 -3.21 -18.05 9.77
N ASN A 175 -1.97 -18.49 9.77
CA ASN A 175 -1.45 -19.40 8.72
C ASN A 175 -1.69 -18.86 7.28
N GLU A 176 -1.96 -17.57 7.11
CA GLU A 176 -2.02 -16.96 5.79
C GLU A 176 -0.61 -16.92 5.22
N ASP A 177 -0.50 -17.16 3.90
CA ASP A 177 0.78 -17.28 3.20
C ASP A 177 1.67 -16.05 3.49
N ALA A 178 2.63 -16.25 4.36
CA ALA A 178 3.41 -15.23 5.04
C ALA A 178 4.26 -14.33 4.11
N GLY A 179 4.40 -14.70 2.85
CA GLY A 179 5.06 -13.89 1.83
C GLY A 179 4.18 -12.80 1.20
N GLN A 180 2.89 -12.73 1.54
CA GLN A 180 1.93 -11.91 0.80
C GLN A 180 1.93 -10.43 1.17
N HIS A 181 2.48 -10.02 2.32
CA HIS A 181 2.25 -8.67 2.83
C HIS A 181 3.50 -7.84 3.12
N TYR A 182 4.69 -8.42 3.09
CA TYR A 182 5.90 -7.69 3.47
C TYR A 182 7.10 -8.00 2.57
N THR A 183 7.63 -6.96 1.94
CA THR A 183 8.90 -7.03 1.23
C THR A 183 10.00 -6.36 2.06
N PRO A 184 11.08 -7.05 2.41
CA PRO A 184 12.18 -6.44 3.16
C PRO A 184 12.72 -5.19 2.47
N ARG A 185 12.95 -4.13 3.24
CA ARG A 185 13.37 -2.83 2.71
C ARG A 185 14.67 -2.90 1.91
N GLU A 186 15.58 -3.76 2.32
CA GLU A 186 16.84 -3.99 1.62
C GLU A 186 16.60 -4.57 0.22
N VAL A 187 15.59 -5.43 0.07
CA VAL A 187 15.17 -5.97 -1.23
C VAL A 187 14.53 -4.87 -2.07
N ILE A 188 13.65 -4.05 -1.48
CA ILE A 188 13.04 -2.92 -2.19
C ILE A 188 14.12 -1.94 -2.64
N GLN A 189 15.07 -1.58 -1.78
CA GLN A 189 16.18 -0.70 -2.13
C GLN A 189 17.03 -1.26 -3.27
N LEU A 190 17.32 -2.56 -3.27
CA LEU A 190 18.01 -3.21 -4.36
C LEU A 190 17.22 -3.09 -5.67
N MET A 191 15.91 -3.41 -5.65
CA MET A 191 15.05 -3.33 -6.82
C MET A 191 14.96 -1.91 -7.38
N VAL A 192 14.80 -0.92 -6.50
CA VAL A 192 14.72 0.50 -6.88
C VAL A 192 16.04 1.00 -7.47
N ASN A 193 17.19 0.61 -6.89
CA ASN A 193 18.50 0.89 -7.46
C ASN A 193 18.64 0.34 -8.88
N ILE A 194 18.20 -0.90 -9.09
CA ILE A 194 18.24 -1.55 -10.40
C ILE A 194 17.34 -0.82 -11.40
N LEU A 195 16.12 -0.44 -10.97
CA LEU A 195 15.17 0.26 -11.86
C LEU A 195 15.70 1.60 -12.36
N PHE A 196 16.33 2.36 -11.48
CA PHE A 196 16.80 3.72 -11.80
C PHE A 196 18.25 3.75 -12.30
N TYR A 197 18.95 2.61 -12.23
CA TYR A 197 20.30 2.51 -12.74
C TYR A 197 20.32 2.85 -14.24
N ASP A 198 21.25 3.73 -14.61
CA ASP A 198 21.47 4.15 -15.99
C ASP A 198 20.33 4.97 -16.64
N ASP A 199 19.35 5.45 -15.87
CA ASP A 199 18.36 6.41 -16.36
C ASP A 199 18.85 7.84 -16.16
N ASN A 200 19.57 8.35 -17.16
CA ASN A 200 20.18 9.68 -17.12
C ASN A 200 19.14 10.82 -16.98
N ASP A 201 17.92 10.64 -17.50
CA ASP A 201 16.85 11.64 -17.38
C ASP A 201 16.48 11.85 -15.92
N ILE A 202 16.31 10.75 -15.16
CA ILE A 202 16.00 10.80 -13.73
C ILE A 202 17.18 11.30 -12.92
N LEU A 203 18.39 10.81 -13.21
CA LEU A 203 19.57 11.08 -12.37
C LEU A 203 20.09 12.50 -12.52
N SER A 204 19.94 13.11 -13.70
CA SER A 204 20.53 14.43 -14.00
C SER A 204 19.58 15.45 -14.59
N GLY A 205 18.34 15.05 -14.94
CA GLY A 205 17.32 15.96 -15.50
C GLY A 205 16.75 16.92 -14.47
N ASN A 206 16.27 18.08 -14.92
CA ASN A 206 15.55 19.03 -14.09
C ASN A 206 14.05 18.98 -14.40
N ASN A 207 13.20 18.92 -13.37
CA ASN A 207 11.74 18.88 -13.50
C ASN A 207 11.25 17.71 -14.39
N VAL A 208 11.85 16.55 -14.26
CA VAL A 208 11.44 15.31 -14.95
C VAL A 208 10.36 14.64 -14.14
N ALA A 209 9.24 14.29 -14.78
CA ALA A 209 8.19 13.48 -14.19
C ALA A 209 8.25 12.06 -14.80
N LYS A 210 8.27 11.04 -13.97
CA LYS A 210 8.22 9.62 -14.34
C LYS A 210 7.10 8.92 -13.58
N THR A 211 6.64 7.83 -14.13
CA THR A 211 5.55 7.02 -13.56
C THR A 211 6.05 5.66 -13.09
N ILE A 212 5.58 5.22 -11.91
CA ILE A 212 5.84 3.88 -11.40
C ILE A 212 4.52 3.18 -11.08
N TYR A 213 4.43 1.88 -11.38
CA TYR A 213 3.24 1.07 -11.16
C TYR A 213 3.55 -0.20 -10.39
N ASP A 214 2.68 -0.52 -9.43
CA ASP A 214 2.68 -1.80 -8.72
C ASP A 214 1.30 -2.47 -8.86
N PRO A 215 1.21 -3.60 -9.60
CA PRO A 215 -0.04 -4.35 -9.79
C PRO A 215 -0.54 -5.10 -8.55
N ALA A 216 0.23 -5.13 -7.46
CA ALA A 216 -0.12 -5.77 -6.18
C ALA A 216 0.50 -4.96 -5.03
N CYS A 217 0.07 -3.69 -4.91
CA CYS A 217 0.84 -2.69 -4.16
C CYS A 217 0.77 -2.85 -2.63
N GLY A 218 -0.12 -3.69 -2.11
CA GLY A 218 -0.26 -3.87 -0.66
C GLY A 218 -0.47 -2.55 0.06
N THR A 219 0.33 -2.28 1.07
CA THR A 219 0.33 -1.00 1.82
C THR A 219 1.03 0.17 1.08
N GLY A 220 1.55 -0.06 -0.12
CA GLY A 220 2.29 0.95 -0.88
C GLY A 220 3.76 1.13 -0.45
N GLY A 221 4.29 0.22 0.38
CA GLY A 221 5.65 0.32 0.91
C GLY A 221 6.72 0.39 -0.19
N MET A 222 6.57 -0.40 -1.26
CA MET A 222 7.51 -0.39 -2.40
C MET A 222 7.46 0.94 -3.16
N LEU A 223 6.27 1.47 -3.43
CA LEU A 223 6.08 2.77 -4.08
C LEU A 223 6.69 3.90 -3.25
N SER A 224 6.47 3.87 -1.93
CA SER A 224 6.99 4.86 -0.99
C SER A 224 8.51 4.88 -0.94
N VAL A 225 9.16 3.72 -0.90
CA VAL A 225 10.62 3.62 -0.91
C VAL A 225 11.20 4.09 -2.25
N ALA A 226 10.53 3.78 -3.36
CA ALA A 226 10.95 4.22 -4.69
C ALA A 226 10.93 5.75 -4.80
N GLU A 227 9.86 6.40 -4.32
CA GLU A 227 9.72 7.85 -4.30
C GLU A 227 10.80 8.52 -3.45
N GLU A 228 11.01 8.04 -2.21
CA GLU A 228 12.03 8.59 -1.31
C GLU A 228 13.44 8.40 -1.85
N TYR A 229 13.72 7.22 -2.40
CA TYR A 229 15.03 6.94 -2.98
C TYR A 229 15.33 7.86 -4.16
N LEU A 230 14.37 8.01 -5.09
CA LEU A 230 14.53 8.91 -6.21
C LEU A 230 14.72 10.36 -5.76
N HIS A 231 13.91 10.82 -4.80
CA HIS A 231 14.02 12.17 -4.25
C HIS A 231 15.39 12.42 -3.60
N SER A 232 15.99 11.38 -2.99
CA SER A 232 17.35 11.46 -2.42
C SER A 232 18.45 11.58 -3.47
N LEU A 233 18.22 11.02 -4.68
CA LEU A 233 19.15 11.10 -5.80
C LEU A 233 18.99 12.42 -6.56
N ASN A 234 17.77 12.83 -6.80
CA ASN A 234 17.43 14.05 -7.54
C ASN A 234 16.11 14.66 -7.04
N ALA A 235 16.22 15.64 -6.16
CA ALA A 235 15.07 16.32 -5.56
C ALA A 235 14.21 17.11 -6.57
N SER A 236 14.67 17.33 -7.80
CA SER A 236 13.91 18.00 -8.87
C SER A 236 13.09 17.05 -9.74
N THR A 237 13.18 15.74 -9.51
CA THR A 237 12.44 14.71 -10.24
C THR A 237 11.20 14.30 -9.45
N GLU A 238 10.07 14.20 -10.12
CA GLU A 238 8.81 13.71 -9.58
C GLU A 238 8.57 12.26 -10.01
N LEU A 239 8.26 11.38 -9.06
CA LEU A 239 7.82 10.02 -9.33
C LEU A 239 6.34 9.88 -9.00
N VAL A 240 5.51 9.74 -10.01
CA VAL A 240 4.06 9.58 -9.85
C VAL A 240 3.74 8.10 -9.67
N SER A 241 3.24 7.75 -8.49
CA SER A 241 2.96 6.37 -8.09
C SER A 241 1.55 5.94 -8.44
N PHE A 242 1.43 4.76 -9.08
CA PHE A 242 0.18 4.08 -9.39
C PHE A 242 0.19 2.69 -8.76
N GLY A 243 -0.96 2.23 -8.27
CA GLY A 243 -1.05 0.92 -7.65
C GLY A 243 -2.44 0.31 -7.75
N GLN A 244 -2.50 -1.02 -7.72
CA GLN A 244 -3.74 -1.75 -7.60
C GLN A 244 -3.63 -2.79 -6.48
N GLU A 245 -4.68 -2.90 -5.65
CA GLU A 245 -4.71 -3.80 -4.51
C GLU A 245 -6.10 -4.41 -4.33
N ILE A 246 -6.15 -5.69 -4.03
CA ILE A 246 -7.39 -6.44 -3.84
C ILE A 246 -7.87 -6.47 -2.39
N ASN A 247 -6.95 -6.36 -1.43
CA ASN A 247 -7.29 -6.40 -0.02
C ASN A 247 -7.73 -5.01 0.46
N ASP A 248 -8.96 -4.91 0.96
CA ASP A 248 -9.57 -3.66 1.41
C ASP A 248 -8.71 -2.92 2.45
N GLN A 249 -8.07 -3.63 3.39
CA GLN A 249 -7.31 -3.00 4.49
C GLN A 249 -5.96 -2.45 3.99
N THR A 250 -5.19 -3.25 3.25
CA THR A 250 -3.90 -2.80 2.69
C THR A 250 -4.10 -1.70 1.67
N PHE A 251 -5.16 -1.79 0.85
CA PHE A 251 -5.59 -0.71 -0.04
C PHE A 251 -5.88 0.60 0.73
N ALA A 252 -6.65 0.51 1.83
CA ALA A 252 -6.97 1.68 2.64
C ALA A 252 -5.72 2.33 3.26
N ILE A 253 -4.76 1.51 3.73
CA ILE A 253 -3.48 1.99 4.25
C ILE A 253 -2.68 2.68 3.15
N CYS A 254 -2.56 2.07 1.97
CA CYS A 254 -1.86 2.64 0.82
C CYS A 254 -2.48 4.00 0.43
N LYS A 255 -3.80 4.06 0.30
CA LYS A 255 -4.52 5.33 0.01
C LYS A 255 -4.29 6.40 1.07
N ALA A 256 -4.31 6.00 2.35
CA ALA A 256 -4.06 6.93 3.45
C ALA A 256 -2.62 7.48 3.40
N ASP A 257 -1.63 6.64 3.14
CA ASP A 257 -0.23 7.05 3.01
C ASP A 257 -0.04 8.04 1.85
N MET A 258 -0.61 7.74 0.68
CA MET A 258 -0.59 8.66 -0.48
C MET A 258 -1.21 10.01 -0.13
N LEU A 259 -2.39 10.01 0.50
CA LEU A 259 -3.08 11.24 0.88
C LEU A 259 -2.28 12.06 1.92
N ILE A 260 -1.66 11.40 2.89
CA ILE A 260 -0.82 12.03 3.92
C ILE A 260 0.41 12.70 3.31
N LYS A 261 1.01 12.08 2.30
CA LYS A 261 2.17 12.62 1.56
C LYS A 261 1.81 13.77 0.64
N GLY A 262 0.54 13.96 0.33
CA GLY A 262 0.07 14.94 -0.66
C GLY A 262 0.11 14.40 -2.10
N ASN A 263 0.27 13.09 -2.24
CA ASN A 263 0.19 12.40 -3.54
C ASN A 263 -1.28 12.16 -3.92
N ASN A 264 -1.54 11.95 -5.21
CA ASN A 264 -2.90 11.67 -5.66
C ASN A 264 -3.34 10.24 -5.28
N ALA A 265 -4.09 10.14 -4.19
CA ALA A 265 -4.61 8.87 -3.70
C ALA A 265 -5.57 8.16 -4.68
N ASP A 266 -6.10 8.85 -5.70
CA ASP A 266 -6.96 8.26 -6.72
C ASP A 266 -6.19 7.41 -7.75
N TYR A 267 -4.87 7.48 -7.74
CA TYR A 267 -4.01 6.59 -8.52
C TYR A 267 -3.81 5.21 -7.88
N ILE A 268 -4.28 5.02 -6.66
CA ILE A 268 -4.39 3.71 -6.04
C ILE A 268 -5.80 3.19 -6.25
N LYS A 269 -5.92 2.03 -6.92
CA LYS A 269 -7.19 1.41 -7.31
C LYS A 269 -7.46 0.15 -6.51
N ASP A 270 -8.72 -0.02 -6.12
CA ASP A 270 -9.24 -1.24 -5.53
C ASP A 270 -9.65 -2.23 -6.63
N GLY A 271 -9.26 -3.47 -6.49
CA GLY A 271 -9.68 -4.53 -7.40
C GLY A 271 -8.62 -5.60 -7.68
N ASN A 272 -9.10 -6.70 -8.24
CA ASN A 272 -8.25 -7.83 -8.60
C ASN A 272 -7.57 -7.58 -9.95
N THR A 273 -6.26 -7.35 -9.93
CA THR A 273 -5.44 -7.06 -11.11
C THR A 273 -5.60 -8.10 -12.24
N LEU A 274 -5.83 -9.36 -11.90
CA LEU A 274 -5.92 -10.42 -12.93
C LEU A 274 -7.27 -10.45 -13.64
N SER A 275 -8.37 -10.11 -12.94
CA SER A 275 -9.73 -10.19 -13.48
C SER A 275 -10.41 -8.84 -13.70
N ASP A 276 -9.83 -7.75 -13.17
CA ASP A 276 -10.37 -6.39 -13.22
C ASP A 276 -9.23 -5.35 -13.27
N ASP A 277 -8.57 -5.25 -14.42
CA ASP A 277 -7.45 -4.34 -14.65
C ASP A 277 -7.92 -2.88 -14.69
N GLN A 278 -7.78 -2.17 -13.58
CA GLN A 278 -8.16 -0.76 -13.43
C GLN A 278 -7.26 0.20 -14.23
N PHE A 279 -6.16 -0.29 -14.79
CA PHE A 279 -5.23 0.48 -15.61
C PHE A 279 -5.16 -0.05 -17.05
N ALA A 280 -6.26 -0.62 -17.56
CA ALA A 280 -6.33 -1.10 -18.94
C ALA A 280 -5.90 0.00 -19.92
N GLY A 281 -4.96 -0.32 -20.82
CA GLY A 281 -4.40 0.62 -21.82
C GLY A 281 -3.42 1.65 -21.26
N SER A 282 -3.17 1.69 -19.96
CA SER A 282 -2.15 2.56 -19.35
C SER A 282 -0.76 1.93 -19.44
N THR A 283 0.26 2.76 -19.59
CA THR A 283 1.68 2.34 -19.61
C THR A 283 2.51 3.23 -18.67
N PHE A 284 3.60 2.68 -18.12
CA PHE A 284 4.39 3.33 -17.07
C PHE A 284 5.88 3.24 -17.39
N ASP A 285 6.69 4.20 -16.88
CA ASP A 285 8.14 4.19 -17.05
C ASP A 285 8.79 3.05 -16.29
N TYR A 286 8.27 2.76 -15.10
CA TYR A 286 8.76 1.70 -14.22
C TYR A 286 7.61 0.86 -13.70
N ILE A 287 7.88 -0.44 -13.55
CA ILE A 287 6.98 -1.36 -12.86
C ILE A 287 7.79 -2.07 -11.77
N LEU A 288 7.28 -2.03 -10.55
CA LEU A 288 7.93 -2.56 -9.35
C LEU A 288 6.91 -3.38 -8.56
N SER A 289 7.13 -4.69 -8.38
CA SER A 289 6.14 -5.50 -7.69
C SER A 289 6.73 -6.71 -6.97
N ASN A 290 6.10 -7.06 -5.86
CA ASN A 290 6.22 -8.34 -5.20
C ASN A 290 4.82 -9.00 -5.14
N PRO A 291 4.36 -9.63 -6.23
CA PRO A 291 3.05 -10.26 -6.27
C PRO A 291 3.00 -11.52 -5.39
N PRO A 292 1.83 -11.99 -4.97
CA PRO A 292 1.71 -13.18 -4.13
C PRO A 292 2.25 -14.43 -4.85
N PHE A 293 3.12 -15.19 -4.16
CA PHE A 293 3.68 -16.45 -4.68
C PHE A 293 2.73 -17.62 -4.47
N GLY A 294 2.64 -18.53 -5.46
CA GLY A 294 1.90 -19.78 -5.33
C GLY A 294 0.40 -19.61 -5.13
N ARG A 295 -0.15 -18.41 -5.33
CA ARG A 295 -1.57 -18.16 -5.20
C ARG A 295 -2.32 -18.77 -6.39
N GLU A 296 -3.36 -19.56 -6.09
CA GLU A 296 -4.29 -20.04 -7.09
C GLU A 296 -5.08 -18.88 -7.71
N TRP A 297 -5.29 -18.96 -9.04
CA TRP A 297 -6.12 -18.00 -9.79
C TRP A 297 -7.39 -18.64 -10.35
N LYS A 298 -7.90 -19.66 -9.66
CA LYS A 298 -9.12 -20.40 -10.07
C LYS A 298 -10.36 -19.51 -10.13
N ASN A 299 -10.45 -18.53 -9.24
CA ASN A 299 -11.58 -17.60 -9.19
C ASN A 299 -11.56 -16.62 -10.38
N GLU A 300 -10.37 -16.26 -10.84
CA GLU A 300 -10.12 -15.33 -11.96
C GLU A 300 -10.14 -16.05 -13.32
N LYS A 301 -10.13 -17.40 -13.33
CA LYS A 301 -9.87 -18.24 -14.50
C LYS A 301 -10.73 -17.87 -15.72
N ALA A 302 -12.01 -17.67 -15.53
CA ALA A 302 -12.93 -17.35 -16.63
C ALA A 302 -12.55 -16.03 -17.33
N LYS A 303 -12.19 -15.00 -16.57
CA LYS A 303 -11.79 -13.69 -17.09
C LYS A 303 -10.40 -13.74 -17.75
N VAL A 304 -9.46 -14.41 -17.11
CA VAL A 304 -8.08 -14.59 -17.65
C VAL A 304 -8.12 -15.38 -18.96
N GLU A 305 -8.87 -16.49 -19.03
CA GLU A 305 -9.00 -17.28 -20.26
C GLU A 305 -9.77 -16.52 -21.37
N GLU A 306 -10.75 -15.67 -21.01
CA GLU A 306 -11.43 -14.80 -21.97
C GLU A 306 -10.44 -13.79 -22.57
N GLU A 307 -9.63 -13.13 -21.74
CA GLU A 307 -8.63 -12.17 -22.18
C GLU A 307 -7.53 -12.84 -22.99
N ALA A 308 -7.08 -14.04 -22.62
CA ALA A 308 -6.06 -14.80 -23.36
C ALA A 308 -6.49 -15.13 -24.82
N LYS A 309 -7.80 -15.26 -25.09
CA LYS A 309 -8.32 -15.46 -26.46
C LYS A 309 -8.09 -14.28 -27.39
N LEU A 310 -7.82 -13.09 -26.83
CA LEU A 310 -7.47 -11.89 -27.60
C LEU A 310 -6.03 -11.95 -28.14
N GLY A 311 -5.27 -13.01 -27.80
CA GLY A 311 -3.85 -13.09 -28.12
C GLY A 311 -3.09 -11.88 -27.55
N PHE A 312 -2.18 -11.32 -28.31
CA PHE A 312 -1.42 -10.13 -27.91
C PHE A 312 -2.23 -8.81 -27.92
N GLY A 313 -3.52 -8.85 -28.22
CA GLY A 313 -4.45 -7.76 -27.95
C GLY A 313 -4.90 -7.70 -26.48
N GLY A 314 -4.63 -8.76 -25.70
CA GLY A 314 -4.78 -8.83 -24.24
C GLY A 314 -3.45 -9.08 -23.57
N ARG A 315 -3.46 -9.14 -22.23
CA ARG A 315 -2.23 -9.32 -21.42
C ARG A 315 -1.63 -10.74 -21.52
N PHE A 316 -2.46 -11.76 -21.71
CA PHE A 316 -2.13 -13.17 -21.48
C PHE A 316 -1.93 -13.97 -22.79
N GLY A 317 -1.64 -13.28 -23.89
CA GLY A 317 -1.53 -13.89 -25.22
C GLY A 317 -0.36 -14.86 -25.40
N ALA A 318 0.70 -14.73 -24.62
CA ALA A 318 1.86 -15.63 -24.71
C ALA A 318 1.58 -17.02 -24.14
N GLY A 319 0.65 -17.15 -23.18
CA GLY A 319 0.29 -18.42 -22.57
C GLY A 319 -0.28 -18.26 -21.16
N LEU A 320 -0.81 -19.36 -20.60
CA LEU A 320 -1.37 -19.38 -19.25
C LEU A 320 -0.63 -20.39 -18.38
N PRO A 321 -0.23 -19.99 -17.14
CA PRO A 321 0.36 -20.92 -16.17
C PRO A 321 -0.71 -21.87 -15.60
N ALA A 322 -0.29 -22.88 -14.84
CA ALA A 322 -1.22 -23.74 -14.11
C ALA A 322 -2.08 -22.90 -13.14
N ALA A 323 -3.35 -23.29 -12.95
CA ALA A 323 -4.29 -22.54 -12.10
C ALA A 323 -3.88 -22.49 -10.61
N SER A 324 -2.91 -23.29 -10.21
CA SER A 324 -2.34 -23.32 -8.86
C SER A 324 -1.28 -22.26 -8.60
N ASP A 325 -0.77 -21.56 -9.63
CA ASP A 325 0.28 -20.56 -9.51
C ASP A 325 0.12 -19.41 -10.52
N GLY A 326 -0.37 -18.27 -10.03
CA GLY A 326 -0.69 -17.09 -10.85
C GLY A 326 0.47 -16.11 -11.03
N GLN A 327 1.66 -16.35 -10.48
CA GLN A 327 2.71 -15.32 -10.49
C GLN A 327 3.16 -14.90 -11.89
N MET A 328 3.17 -15.80 -12.87
CA MET A 328 3.49 -15.44 -14.27
C MET A 328 2.40 -14.57 -14.93
N LEU A 329 1.17 -14.57 -14.44
CA LEU A 329 0.12 -13.63 -14.89
C LEU A 329 0.44 -12.20 -14.46
N PHE A 330 1.00 -12.01 -13.26
CA PHE A 330 1.49 -10.69 -12.84
C PHE A 330 2.69 -10.23 -13.68
N LEU A 331 3.59 -11.13 -14.05
CA LEU A 331 4.69 -10.82 -14.97
C LEU A 331 4.16 -10.37 -16.33
N MET A 332 3.20 -11.11 -16.91
CA MET A 332 2.57 -10.73 -18.18
C MET A 332 1.80 -9.40 -18.08
N THR A 333 1.13 -9.17 -16.94
CA THR A 333 0.50 -7.87 -16.66
C THR A 333 1.55 -6.77 -16.65
N ALA A 334 2.68 -6.95 -15.96
CA ALA A 334 3.75 -5.95 -15.94
C ALA A 334 4.29 -5.66 -17.35
N ILE A 335 4.55 -6.71 -18.16
CA ILE A 335 5.00 -6.56 -19.55
C ILE A 335 3.99 -5.76 -20.39
N SER A 336 2.70 -6.02 -20.24
CA SER A 336 1.64 -5.30 -20.96
C SER A 336 1.55 -3.81 -20.62
N LYS A 337 2.15 -3.40 -19.51
CA LYS A 337 2.19 -2.00 -19.05
C LYS A 337 3.48 -1.27 -19.43
N MET A 338 4.35 -1.90 -20.22
CA MET A 338 5.53 -1.23 -20.75
C MET A 338 5.14 -0.18 -21.78
N LYS A 339 5.81 0.96 -21.78
CA LYS A 339 5.75 1.96 -22.85
C LYS A 339 6.41 1.43 -24.11
N ASP A 340 5.95 1.90 -25.26
CA ASP A 340 6.65 1.65 -26.51
C ASP A 340 8.08 2.23 -26.46
N ILE A 341 8.99 1.64 -27.21
CA ILE A 341 10.41 2.05 -27.25
C ILE A 341 10.56 3.51 -27.73
N ASP A 342 9.75 3.93 -28.69
CA ASP A 342 9.72 5.31 -29.21
C ASP A 342 9.22 6.35 -28.18
N LYS A 343 8.56 5.88 -27.12
CA LYS A 343 8.12 6.68 -25.97
C LYS A 343 9.08 6.60 -24.78
N GLY A 344 10.26 6.04 -24.97
CA GLY A 344 11.32 5.89 -23.99
C GLY A 344 11.39 4.55 -23.29
N GLY A 345 10.52 3.59 -23.66
CA GLY A 345 10.50 2.26 -23.08
C GLY A 345 10.21 2.23 -21.58
N SER A 346 10.36 1.06 -20.99
CA SER A 346 10.12 0.83 -19.56
C SER A 346 11.11 -0.15 -18.96
N ARG A 347 11.21 -0.14 -17.64
CA ARG A 347 11.97 -1.14 -16.89
C ARG A 347 11.12 -1.75 -15.81
N ILE A 348 11.22 -3.06 -15.62
CA ILE A 348 10.46 -3.84 -14.63
C ILE A 348 11.44 -4.47 -13.66
N ALA A 349 11.10 -4.44 -12.37
CA ALA A 349 11.70 -5.30 -11.36
C ALA A 349 10.57 -6.01 -10.61
N ILE A 350 10.47 -7.32 -10.75
CA ILE A 350 9.40 -8.12 -10.15
C ILE A 350 9.99 -9.34 -9.43
N ILE A 351 9.44 -9.65 -8.26
CA ILE A 351 9.88 -10.78 -7.45
C ILE A 351 9.05 -12.02 -7.80
N HIS A 352 9.73 -13.14 -7.96
CA HIS A 352 9.13 -14.47 -8.12
C HIS A 352 9.85 -15.50 -7.26
N ASN A 353 9.16 -16.58 -6.92
CA ASN A 353 9.82 -17.79 -6.44
C ASN A 353 10.54 -18.52 -7.61
N GLY A 354 11.16 -19.67 -7.34
CA GLY A 354 11.89 -20.41 -8.37
C GLY A 354 11.03 -21.07 -9.46
N SER A 355 9.74 -21.26 -9.22
CA SER A 355 8.82 -21.98 -10.13
C SER A 355 8.83 -21.45 -11.58
N PRO A 356 8.73 -20.14 -11.84
CA PRO A 356 8.75 -19.59 -13.19
C PRO A 356 10.01 -19.90 -13.99
N LEU A 357 11.12 -20.27 -13.35
CA LEU A 357 12.37 -20.57 -14.03
C LEU A 357 12.35 -21.91 -14.78
N PHE A 358 11.61 -22.90 -14.29
CA PHE A 358 11.69 -24.27 -14.80
C PHE A 358 10.34 -24.95 -15.01
N THR A 359 9.24 -24.44 -14.48
CA THR A 359 7.92 -25.08 -14.59
C THR A 359 7.43 -25.14 -16.02
N GLY A 360 6.81 -26.26 -16.38
CA GLY A 360 6.16 -26.48 -17.68
C GLY A 360 7.09 -27.03 -18.74
N ASP A 361 6.57 -28.07 -19.45
CA ASP A 361 7.25 -28.68 -20.60
C ASP A 361 7.23 -27.75 -21.82
N ALA A 362 8.04 -28.04 -22.81
CA ALA A 362 8.10 -27.32 -24.06
C ALA A 362 6.69 -27.20 -24.70
N GLY A 363 6.31 -26.00 -25.08
CA GLY A 363 4.98 -25.70 -25.65
C GLY A 363 3.88 -25.52 -24.61
N SER A 364 4.15 -25.70 -23.30
CA SER A 364 3.20 -25.37 -22.25
C SER A 364 3.14 -23.86 -22.01
N GLY A 365 2.06 -23.37 -21.36
CA GLY A 365 1.89 -21.94 -21.07
C GLY A 365 3.10 -21.28 -20.42
N PRO A 366 3.65 -21.79 -19.30
CA PRO A 366 4.86 -21.22 -18.70
C PRO A 366 6.07 -21.18 -19.63
N SER A 367 6.27 -22.25 -20.43
CA SER A 367 7.36 -22.30 -21.43
C SER A 367 7.18 -21.23 -22.51
N GLU A 368 5.95 -21.06 -23.01
CA GLU A 368 5.65 -20.06 -24.03
C GLU A 368 5.77 -18.61 -23.50
N ILE A 369 5.44 -18.37 -22.24
CA ILE A 369 5.68 -17.07 -21.59
C ILE A 369 7.19 -16.77 -21.54
N ARG A 370 8.03 -17.74 -21.12
CA ARG A 370 9.49 -17.58 -21.13
C ARG A 370 10.01 -17.36 -22.56
N ARG A 371 9.50 -18.13 -23.54
CA ARG A 371 9.86 -17.94 -24.95
C ARG A 371 9.56 -16.53 -25.41
N HIS A 372 8.35 -16.02 -25.13
CA HIS A 372 7.97 -14.66 -25.49
C HIS A 372 8.92 -13.62 -24.91
N ILE A 373 9.30 -13.75 -23.64
CA ILE A 373 10.22 -12.83 -22.97
C ILE A 373 11.61 -12.85 -23.62
N LEU A 374 12.12 -14.05 -23.92
CA LEU A 374 13.48 -14.21 -24.50
C LEU A 374 13.54 -13.83 -25.97
N GLU A 375 12.54 -14.21 -26.78
CA GLU A 375 12.52 -13.88 -28.22
C GLU A 375 12.29 -12.39 -28.48
N ASN A 376 11.68 -11.66 -27.55
CA ASN A 376 11.51 -10.21 -27.63
C ASN A 376 12.63 -9.43 -26.89
N ASP A 377 13.67 -10.13 -26.45
CA ASP A 377 14.85 -9.53 -25.79
C ASP A 377 14.49 -8.66 -24.57
N LEU A 378 13.45 -9.07 -23.83
CA LEU A 378 12.97 -8.31 -22.68
C LEU A 378 13.74 -8.58 -21.39
N LEU A 379 14.34 -9.78 -21.26
CA LEU A 379 15.01 -10.19 -20.03
C LEU A 379 16.40 -9.57 -19.92
N GLU A 380 16.59 -8.70 -18.95
CA GLU A 380 17.88 -8.08 -18.66
C GLU A 380 18.72 -8.91 -17.66
N ALA A 381 18.08 -9.32 -16.56
CA ALA A 381 18.74 -10.11 -15.51
C ALA A 381 17.76 -10.91 -14.66
N ILE A 382 18.28 -11.97 -14.03
CA ILE A 382 17.62 -12.67 -12.93
C ILE A 382 18.59 -12.68 -11.74
N ILE A 383 18.17 -12.12 -10.60
CA ILE A 383 18.99 -11.97 -9.41
C ILE A 383 18.44 -12.88 -8.33
N ALA A 384 19.20 -13.89 -7.91
CA ALA A 384 18.86 -14.75 -6.80
C ALA A 384 19.02 -13.98 -5.49
N LEU A 385 17.98 -13.99 -4.65
CA LEU A 385 18.04 -13.43 -3.32
C LEU A 385 18.52 -14.50 -2.30
N PRO A 386 19.12 -14.09 -1.17
CA PRO A 386 19.45 -15.02 -0.09
C PRO A 386 18.21 -15.79 0.38
N ASN A 387 18.38 -17.03 0.78
CA ASN A 387 17.33 -17.81 1.44
C ASN A 387 16.92 -17.12 2.74
N ASP A 388 15.68 -17.35 3.17
CA ASP A 388 15.12 -16.81 4.42
C ASP A 388 15.13 -15.27 4.53
N ILE A 389 15.24 -14.57 3.41
CA ILE A 389 15.19 -13.09 3.40
C ILE A 389 13.76 -12.58 3.60
N PHE A 390 12.76 -13.33 3.15
CA PHE A 390 11.35 -13.03 3.37
C PHE A 390 10.85 -13.66 4.67
N TYR A 391 10.02 -12.94 5.40
CA TYR A 391 9.45 -13.46 6.65
C TYR A 391 8.59 -14.69 6.41
N ASN A 392 8.71 -15.67 7.33
CA ASN A 392 7.94 -16.92 7.39
C ASN A 392 8.00 -17.81 6.14
N THR A 393 8.99 -17.65 5.28
CA THR A 393 9.19 -18.55 4.14
C THR A 393 10.66 -18.80 3.89
N GLY A 394 11.03 -20.08 3.74
CA GLY A 394 12.36 -20.53 3.29
C GLY A 394 12.46 -20.68 1.76
N ILE A 395 11.46 -20.18 1.02
CA ILE A 395 11.40 -20.32 -0.44
C ILE A 395 12.46 -19.44 -1.08
N ALA A 396 13.27 -19.99 -1.97
CA ALA A 396 14.20 -19.22 -2.80
C ALA A 396 13.43 -18.26 -3.71
N THR A 397 13.82 -16.99 -3.71
CA THR A 397 13.18 -15.93 -4.46
C THR A 397 14.16 -15.24 -5.39
N TYR A 398 13.65 -14.68 -6.46
CA TYR A 398 14.43 -14.10 -7.54
C TYR A 398 13.80 -12.77 -7.97
N ILE A 399 14.64 -11.76 -8.21
CA ILE A 399 14.21 -10.54 -8.89
C ILE A 399 14.40 -10.76 -10.39
N TRP A 400 13.32 -10.65 -11.13
CA TRP A 400 13.37 -10.60 -12.59
C TRP A 400 13.42 -9.13 -13.01
N VAL A 401 14.45 -8.81 -13.80
CA VAL A 401 14.64 -7.48 -14.37
C VAL A 401 14.37 -7.57 -15.85
N LEU A 402 13.37 -6.82 -16.31
CA LEU A 402 13.03 -6.75 -17.74
C LEU A 402 13.12 -5.29 -18.21
N SER A 403 13.47 -5.12 -19.47
CA SER A 403 13.54 -3.81 -20.11
C SER A 403 13.22 -3.93 -21.60
N ASN A 404 12.64 -2.89 -22.15
CA ASN A 404 12.55 -2.67 -23.59
C ASN A 404 13.14 -1.32 -23.99
N LYS A 405 14.08 -0.79 -23.17
CA LYS A 405 14.82 0.44 -23.45
C LYS A 405 16.00 0.19 -24.40
#